data_fcc392e8b0c109f6eb4bdb44a810c49f
#
_entry.id   fcc392e8b0c109f6eb4bdb44a810c49f
#
_cell.length_a   1.000
_cell.length_b   1.000
_cell.length_c   1.000
_cell.angle_alpha   90.00
_cell.angle_beta   90.00
_cell.angle_gamma   90.00
#
_symmetry.space_group_name_H-M   'P 1'
#
loop_
_entity.id
_entity.type
_entity.pdbx_description
1 polymer ?
#
loop_
_entity_poly.entity_id
_entity_poly.type
_entity_poly.pdbx_seq_one_letter_code
_entity_poly.pdbx_strand_id
1 'polypeptide(L)'
;MTRSSSFLLALLPLAHAVTFDCDHVRVDKVSFDLSKLSGPHSVSHIAETPPSISNTTFTIDLCKPLTGEDLGHGLKPKERCPTGTRVCAVDILHNTVEDTTNVHRVIPIAGELTASHGRALDPKVTRMKGSASNADNEKEGLRVELNGGKYAGKSQKAVVELVCDKERTGNEEVGAVVLRGVGRREDGDEDKGKEGEGKEDGDKEKERSLRFVGYPGSADDVEVLRLDWRTKYACENFEDDEEKASGGWGFFSWLFLIIFLGAAAYIIFGSWLNYSRYGARGWDLVPHGDSIRDLPYILKDWARNVIDTIQGGGYRGGYSAV
;
A
#
# COMPACT_ATOMS: atom_id res chain seq x y z
N MET A 1 10.53 62.17 -11.75
CA MET A 1 11.49 61.07 -11.44
C MET A 1 10.70 59.90 -10.86
N THR A 2 10.24 59.00 -11.73
CA THR A 2 9.44 57.82 -11.37
C THR A 2 10.38 56.63 -11.33
N ARG A 3 10.59 56.05 -10.13
CA ARG A 3 11.36 54.81 -9.95
C ARG A 3 10.44 53.62 -10.30
N SER A 4 10.78 52.99 -11.41
CA SER A 4 10.20 51.68 -11.80
C SER A 4 10.88 50.59 -10.99
N SER A 5 10.14 49.99 -10.06
CA SER A 5 10.59 48.78 -9.34
C SER A 5 10.28 47.54 -10.19
N SER A 6 11.29 46.99 -10.83
CA SER A 6 11.20 45.70 -11.50
C SER A 6 11.19 44.60 -10.44
N PHE A 7 10.02 43.96 -10.25
CA PHE A 7 9.91 42.72 -9.49
C PHE A 7 10.44 41.56 -10.35
N LEU A 8 11.66 41.12 -10.06
CA LEU A 8 12.20 39.84 -10.55
C LEU A 8 11.46 38.69 -9.83
N LEU A 9 10.48 38.11 -10.51
CA LEU A 9 9.94 36.79 -10.09
C LEU A 9 11.04 35.75 -10.29
N ALA A 10 11.69 35.34 -9.21
CA ALA A 10 12.55 34.19 -9.20
C ALA A 10 11.68 32.90 -9.35
N LEU A 11 11.66 32.30 -10.53
CA LEU A 11 11.16 30.96 -10.79
C LEU A 11 12.09 29.99 -10.08
N LEU A 12 11.73 29.61 -8.85
CA LEU A 12 12.35 28.49 -8.15
C LEU A 12 11.96 27.21 -8.91
N PRO A 13 12.92 26.38 -9.37
CA PRO A 13 12.60 25.08 -9.89
C PRO A 13 12.01 24.25 -8.74
N LEU A 14 10.76 23.85 -8.85
CA LEU A 14 10.16 22.82 -8.03
C LEU A 14 10.92 21.53 -8.32
N ALA A 15 11.86 21.17 -7.46
CA ALA A 15 12.47 19.85 -7.47
C ALA A 15 11.35 18.84 -7.16
N HIS A 16 10.82 18.20 -8.20
CA HIS A 16 9.91 17.07 -8.03
C HIS A 16 10.75 15.91 -7.51
N ALA A 17 10.57 15.55 -6.25
CA ALA A 17 11.06 14.29 -5.74
C ALA A 17 10.40 13.19 -6.58
N VAL A 18 11.21 12.39 -7.26
CA VAL A 18 10.72 11.23 -8.01
C VAL A 18 10.28 10.20 -6.97
N THR A 19 8.98 10.19 -6.69
CA THR A 19 8.37 9.18 -5.82
C THR A 19 8.03 7.95 -6.66
N PHE A 20 8.27 6.78 -6.10
CA PHE A 20 7.80 5.53 -6.71
C PHE A 20 6.29 5.44 -6.53
N ASP A 21 5.56 5.51 -7.65
CA ASP A 21 4.11 5.41 -7.69
C ASP A 21 3.73 3.94 -7.97
N CYS A 22 3.11 3.29 -6.98
CA CYS A 22 2.71 1.89 -7.09
C CYS A 22 1.49 1.66 -7.96
N ASP A 23 0.61 2.66 -8.09
CA ASP A 23 -0.67 2.50 -8.79
C ASP A 23 -0.47 2.45 -10.31
N HIS A 24 0.63 3.06 -10.80
CA HIS A 24 0.87 3.20 -12.24
C HIS A 24 2.32 2.94 -12.63
N VAL A 25 2.83 1.76 -12.33
CA VAL A 25 4.18 1.36 -12.74
C VAL A 25 4.19 1.00 -14.22
N ARG A 26 4.81 1.83 -15.07
CA ARG A 26 4.91 1.61 -16.51
C ARG A 26 6.33 1.28 -16.92
N VAL A 27 6.50 0.10 -17.52
CA VAL A 27 7.79 -0.36 -18.07
C VAL A 27 7.56 -1.02 -19.42
N ASP A 28 8.29 -0.61 -20.45
CA ASP A 28 8.23 -1.18 -21.81
C ASP A 28 6.81 -1.28 -22.37
N LYS A 29 5.98 -0.26 -22.16
CA LYS A 29 4.56 -0.17 -22.57
C LYS A 29 3.61 -1.12 -21.83
N VAL A 30 4.06 -1.84 -20.81
CA VAL A 30 3.22 -2.63 -19.92
C VAL A 30 2.98 -1.84 -18.64
N SER A 31 1.76 -1.85 -18.14
CA SER A 31 1.35 -1.21 -16.89
C SER A 31 1.14 -2.27 -15.82
N PHE A 32 1.62 -1.99 -14.62
CA PHE A 32 1.44 -2.84 -13.44
C PHE A 32 0.85 -2.00 -12.31
N ASP A 33 -0.05 -2.59 -11.55
CA ASP A 33 -0.57 -2.02 -10.30
C ASP A 33 -0.01 -2.81 -9.12
N LEU A 34 0.88 -2.18 -8.38
CA LEU A 34 1.51 -2.73 -7.18
C LEU A 34 0.91 -2.16 -5.89
N SER A 35 -0.19 -1.38 -5.97
CA SER A 35 -0.80 -0.70 -4.82
C SER A 35 -1.23 -1.66 -3.72
N LYS A 36 -1.62 -2.88 -4.09
CA LYS A 36 -2.01 -3.96 -3.16
C LYS A 36 -0.83 -4.51 -2.33
N LEU A 37 0.41 -4.23 -2.72
CA LEU A 37 1.62 -4.55 -1.96
C LEU A 37 2.03 -3.41 -1.01
N SER A 38 1.20 -2.38 -0.87
CA SER A 38 1.44 -1.28 0.07
C SER A 38 1.31 -1.76 1.51
N GLY A 39 2.19 -1.26 2.34
CA GLY A 39 2.29 -1.59 3.76
C GLY A 39 3.64 -2.22 4.12
N PRO A 40 3.95 -2.28 5.42
CA PRO A 40 5.20 -2.86 5.88
C PRO A 40 5.17 -4.39 5.76
N HIS A 41 6.16 -4.94 5.06
CA HIS A 41 6.43 -6.39 4.95
C HIS A 41 7.79 -6.68 5.53
N SER A 42 7.94 -7.81 6.23
CA SER A 42 9.18 -8.15 6.91
C SER A 42 9.67 -9.55 6.57
N VAL A 43 10.98 -9.68 6.45
CA VAL A 43 11.67 -10.97 6.33
C VAL A 43 12.88 -10.98 7.25
N SER A 44 13.10 -12.08 7.96
CA SER A 44 14.22 -12.23 8.88
C SER A 44 15.25 -13.22 8.33
N HIS A 45 16.51 -12.92 8.58
CA HIS A 45 17.65 -13.79 8.30
C HIS A 45 18.43 -14.04 9.58
N ILE A 46 18.59 -15.31 9.92
CA ILE A 46 19.33 -15.75 11.10
C ILE A 46 20.71 -16.24 10.67
N ALA A 47 21.75 -15.73 11.32
CA ALA A 47 23.12 -16.15 11.10
C ALA A 47 23.76 -16.55 12.44
N GLU A 48 24.34 -17.74 12.48
CA GLU A 48 25.09 -18.20 13.66
C GLU A 48 26.50 -17.59 13.62
N THR A 49 26.79 -16.78 14.63
CA THR A 49 28.09 -16.13 14.87
C THR A 49 28.57 -16.44 16.29
N PRO A 50 29.00 -17.69 16.58
CA PRO A 50 29.33 -18.09 17.95
C PRO A 50 30.29 -17.11 18.65
N PRO A 51 30.02 -16.73 19.91
CA PRO A 51 29.01 -17.26 20.85
C PRO A 51 27.63 -16.62 20.71
N SER A 52 27.34 -15.88 19.65
CA SER A 52 26.09 -15.16 19.45
C SER A 52 25.32 -15.66 18.23
N ILE A 53 24.02 -15.43 18.23
CA ILE A 53 23.15 -15.59 17.07
C ILE A 53 22.71 -14.20 16.63
N SER A 54 22.94 -13.89 15.36
CA SER A 54 22.48 -12.64 14.73
C SER A 54 21.13 -12.89 14.05
N ASN A 55 20.13 -12.08 14.38
CA ASN A 55 18.86 -12.07 13.69
C ASN A 55 18.64 -10.70 13.05
N THR A 56 18.77 -10.65 11.73
CA THR A 56 18.54 -9.43 10.96
C THR A 56 17.16 -9.45 10.35
N THR A 57 16.30 -8.50 10.75
CA THR A 57 14.97 -8.30 10.18
C THR A 57 15.01 -7.16 9.19
N PHE A 58 14.61 -7.45 7.96
CA PHE A 58 14.46 -6.48 6.87
C PHE A 58 12.98 -6.13 6.73
N THR A 59 12.64 -4.86 6.97
CA THR A 59 11.27 -4.34 6.79
C THR A 59 11.24 -3.45 5.56
N ILE A 60 10.28 -3.69 4.68
CA ILE A 60 10.11 -2.96 3.41
C ILE A 60 8.67 -2.51 3.24
N ASP A 61 8.47 -1.27 2.80
CA ASP A 61 7.25 -0.80 2.12
C ASP A 61 7.67 -0.24 0.75
N LEU A 62 7.18 -0.88 -0.31
CA LEU A 62 7.51 -0.46 -1.68
C LEU A 62 6.87 0.87 -2.04
N CYS A 63 5.66 1.10 -1.56
CA CYS A 63 4.79 2.19 -2.00
C CYS A 63 4.94 3.46 -1.17
N LYS A 64 5.22 3.30 0.13
CA LYS A 64 5.26 4.44 1.08
C LYS A 64 6.49 4.36 1.99
N PRO A 65 6.92 5.49 2.57
CA PRO A 65 7.90 5.46 3.64
C PRO A 65 7.37 4.72 4.86
N LEU A 66 8.21 3.92 5.49
CA LEU A 66 7.93 3.29 6.77
C LEU A 66 7.69 4.34 7.85
N THR A 67 6.81 4.06 8.79
CA THR A 67 6.41 4.97 9.87
C THR A 67 6.40 4.30 11.24
N GLY A 68 6.53 5.08 12.29
CA GLY A 68 6.36 4.62 13.67
C GLY A 68 7.28 3.44 14.02
N GLU A 69 6.69 2.31 14.38
CA GLU A 69 7.41 1.10 14.79
C GLU A 69 8.03 0.32 13.64
N ASP A 70 7.54 0.50 12.41
CA ASP A 70 8.09 -0.18 11.23
C ASP A 70 9.53 0.24 10.92
N LEU A 71 9.95 1.41 11.42
CA LEU A 71 11.34 1.90 11.34
C LEU A 71 12.31 1.19 12.31
N GLY A 72 11.79 0.29 13.14
CA GLY A 72 12.57 -0.46 14.13
C GLY A 72 11.68 -0.89 15.30
N HIS A 73 11.02 -2.04 15.14
CA HIS A 73 10.10 -2.56 16.14
C HIS A 73 10.78 -2.75 17.50
N GLY A 74 10.13 -2.25 18.55
CA GLY A 74 10.64 -2.32 19.93
C GLY A 74 11.80 -1.37 20.25
N LEU A 75 12.30 -0.60 19.28
CA LEU A 75 13.39 0.34 19.49
C LEU A 75 12.90 1.72 19.94
N LYS A 76 13.76 2.45 20.66
CA LYS A 76 13.51 3.85 20.98
C LYS A 76 13.56 4.71 19.69
N PRO A 77 12.83 5.83 19.61
CA PRO A 77 12.79 6.66 18.40
C PRO A 77 14.16 7.10 17.85
N LYS A 78 15.16 7.27 18.73
CA LYS A 78 16.52 7.67 18.35
C LYS A 78 17.38 6.51 17.80
N GLU A 79 16.94 5.29 18.00
CA GLU A 79 17.63 4.05 17.61
C GLU A 79 16.97 3.41 16.39
N ARG A 80 15.97 4.06 15.79
CA ARG A 80 15.24 3.59 14.61
C ARG A 80 15.86 4.12 13.31
N CYS A 81 15.51 3.51 12.19
CA CYS A 81 15.81 4.09 10.88
C CYS A 81 15.23 5.51 10.76
N PRO A 82 15.90 6.42 10.04
CA PRO A 82 15.44 7.80 9.88
C PRO A 82 14.12 7.86 9.09
N THR A 83 13.36 8.93 9.31
CA THR A 83 12.13 9.23 8.56
C THR A 83 12.43 9.33 7.06
N GLY A 84 11.56 8.78 6.23
CA GLY A 84 11.76 8.70 4.77
C GLY A 84 12.33 7.36 4.31
N THR A 85 12.72 6.48 5.26
CA THR A 85 13.18 5.12 4.94
C THR A 85 12.03 4.28 4.41
N ARG A 86 12.26 3.53 3.34
CA ARG A 86 11.36 2.52 2.78
C ARG A 86 11.83 1.10 3.05
N VAL A 87 13.14 0.91 3.18
CA VAL A 87 13.75 -0.38 3.50
C VAL A 87 14.71 -0.19 4.66
N CYS A 88 14.38 -0.82 5.79
CA CYS A 88 15.13 -0.75 7.04
C CYS A 88 15.58 -2.15 7.48
N ALA A 89 16.84 -2.30 7.88
CA ALA A 89 17.33 -3.51 8.52
C ALA A 89 17.64 -3.26 9.99
N VAL A 90 17.16 -4.14 10.84
CA VAL A 90 17.48 -4.18 12.27
C VAL A 90 18.15 -5.50 12.58
N ASP A 91 19.39 -5.43 13.06
CA ASP A 91 20.18 -6.60 13.43
C ASP A 91 20.29 -6.69 14.95
N ILE A 92 19.82 -7.80 15.49
CA ILE A 92 19.77 -8.09 16.91
C ILE A 92 20.71 -9.27 17.19
N LEU A 93 21.66 -9.08 18.10
CA LEU A 93 22.53 -10.14 18.57
C LEU A 93 22.01 -10.71 19.89
N HIS A 94 21.87 -12.02 19.91
CA HIS A 94 21.60 -12.78 21.11
C HIS A 94 22.86 -13.57 21.51
N ASN A 95 23.46 -13.23 22.64
CA ASN A 95 24.60 -13.96 23.20
C ASN A 95 24.07 -15.18 23.96
N THR A 96 24.40 -16.38 23.47
CA THR A 96 23.89 -17.64 24.03
C THR A 96 24.56 -18.03 25.35
N VAL A 97 25.72 -17.43 25.68
CA VAL A 97 26.47 -17.72 26.94
C VAL A 97 25.95 -16.84 28.07
N GLU A 98 25.72 -15.57 27.79
CA GLU A 98 25.29 -14.58 28.79
C GLU A 98 23.76 -14.39 28.81
N ASP A 99 23.04 -15.04 27.93
CA ASP A 99 21.58 -14.88 27.72
C ASP A 99 21.18 -13.40 27.59
N THR A 100 21.98 -12.63 26.85
CA THR A 100 21.75 -11.21 26.65
C THR A 100 21.39 -10.92 25.21
N THR A 101 20.40 -10.05 25.03
CA THR A 101 19.94 -9.62 23.70
C THR A 101 20.18 -8.13 23.54
N ASN A 102 20.92 -7.76 22.48
CA ASN A 102 21.26 -6.39 22.21
C ASN A 102 21.04 -6.04 20.74
N VAL A 103 20.58 -4.82 20.48
CA VAL A 103 20.54 -4.27 19.11
C VAL A 103 21.96 -4.00 18.67
N HIS A 104 22.38 -4.67 17.62
CA HIS A 104 23.74 -4.52 17.08
C HIS A 104 23.83 -3.34 16.14
N ARG A 105 22.91 -3.26 15.19
CA ARG A 105 22.90 -2.18 14.17
C ARG A 105 21.52 -1.98 13.59
N VAL A 106 21.28 -0.75 13.14
CA VAL A 106 20.10 -0.34 12.40
C VAL A 106 20.57 0.33 11.12
N ILE A 107 20.17 -0.21 9.98
CA ILE A 107 20.69 0.18 8.67
C ILE A 107 19.56 0.68 7.81
N PRO A 108 19.51 1.98 7.48
CA PRO A 108 18.62 2.50 6.46
C PRO A 108 19.15 2.10 5.07
N ILE A 109 18.46 1.17 4.41
CA ILE A 109 18.93 0.60 3.14
C ILE A 109 18.46 1.43 1.95
N ALA A 110 17.19 1.82 1.93
CA ALA A 110 16.66 2.63 0.84
C ALA A 110 15.57 3.57 1.34
N GLY A 111 15.45 4.73 0.71
CA GLY A 111 14.44 5.72 1.06
C GLY A 111 14.80 7.12 0.53
N GLU A 112 13.92 8.08 0.76
CA GLU A 112 14.22 9.50 0.54
C GLU A 112 14.95 10.04 1.77
N LEU A 113 16.27 9.94 1.76
CA LEU A 113 17.13 10.15 2.93
C LEU A 113 18.07 11.35 2.79
N THR A 114 17.82 12.24 1.84
CA THR A 114 18.61 13.44 1.61
C THR A 114 18.74 14.32 2.87
N ALA A 115 17.66 14.40 3.67
CA ALA A 115 17.65 15.14 4.93
C ALA A 115 18.45 14.45 6.06
N SER A 116 18.76 13.16 5.92
CA SER A 116 19.40 12.32 6.95
C SER A 116 20.79 11.83 6.54
N HIS A 117 21.53 12.63 5.78
CA HIS A 117 22.87 12.32 5.26
C HIS A 117 22.94 11.13 4.28
N GLY A 118 21.79 10.66 3.80
CA GLY A 118 21.67 9.72 2.71
C GLY A 118 21.54 10.41 1.34
N ARG A 119 20.89 9.74 0.41
CA ARG A 119 20.62 10.20 -0.97
C ARG A 119 19.14 10.15 -1.25
N ALA A 120 18.74 10.64 -2.43
CA ALA A 120 17.39 10.42 -2.96
C ALA A 120 17.13 8.93 -3.24
N LEU A 121 15.86 8.55 -3.18
CA LEU A 121 15.39 7.19 -3.43
C LEU A 121 15.80 6.68 -4.82
N ASP A 122 15.74 7.54 -5.85
CA ASP A 122 16.07 7.25 -7.26
C ASP A 122 15.62 5.84 -7.68
N PRO A 123 14.30 5.57 -7.72
CA PRO A 123 13.78 4.25 -8.00
C PRO A 123 13.98 3.90 -9.48
N LYS A 124 14.45 2.68 -9.75
CA LYS A 124 14.56 2.15 -11.10
C LYS A 124 13.75 0.87 -11.22
N VAL A 125 12.91 0.80 -12.25
CA VAL A 125 12.10 -0.38 -12.53
C VAL A 125 12.46 -0.92 -13.90
N THR A 126 12.71 -2.22 -13.96
CA THR A 126 13.00 -2.93 -15.21
C THR A 126 12.17 -4.21 -15.30
N ARG A 127 11.73 -4.57 -16.50
CA ARG A 127 11.10 -5.87 -16.73
C ARG A 127 12.17 -6.95 -16.69
N MET A 128 11.84 -8.10 -16.11
CA MET A 128 12.72 -9.26 -16.10
C MET A 128 12.64 -10.00 -17.43
N LYS A 129 11.46 -10.20 -17.98
CA LYS A 129 11.23 -10.82 -19.28
C LYS A 129 11.82 -9.98 -20.41
N GLY A 130 12.67 -10.58 -21.22
CA GLY A 130 13.37 -9.88 -22.29
C GLY A 130 14.61 -9.09 -21.84
N SER A 131 15.04 -9.27 -20.58
CA SER A 131 16.29 -8.67 -20.09
C SER A 131 17.51 -9.30 -20.75
N ALA A 132 18.61 -8.57 -20.78
CA ALA A 132 19.89 -9.08 -21.33
C ALA A 132 20.51 -10.23 -20.47
N SER A 133 19.97 -10.48 -19.27
CA SER A 133 20.37 -11.57 -18.39
C SER A 133 19.66 -12.86 -18.78
N ASN A 134 20.42 -13.89 -19.14
CA ASN A 134 19.86 -15.20 -19.50
C ASN A 134 19.02 -15.83 -18.36
N ALA A 135 19.38 -15.57 -17.11
CA ALA A 135 18.66 -16.10 -15.95
C ALA A 135 17.28 -15.47 -15.72
N ASP A 136 17.10 -14.23 -16.17
CA ASP A 136 15.89 -13.44 -15.93
C ASP A 136 14.94 -13.42 -17.14
N ASN A 137 15.47 -13.73 -18.34
CA ASN A 137 14.73 -13.61 -19.59
C ASN A 137 13.48 -14.51 -19.66
N GLU A 138 13.47 -15.62 -18.94
CA GLU A 138 12.35 -16.56 -18.87
C GLU A 138 11.35 -16.22 -17.76
N LYS A 139 11.74 -15.35 -16.81
CA LYS A 139 10.90 -14.98 -15.68
C LYS A 139 10.03 -13.76 -16.03
N GLU A 140 8.74 -13.91 -15.83
CA GLU A 140 7.82 -12.78 -15.88
C GLU A 140 7.84 -12.03 -14.56
N GLY A 141 7.95 -10.70 -14.64
CA GLY A 141 7.97 -9.88 -13.44
C GLY A 141 8.76 -8.59 -13.61
N LEU A 142 9.00 -7.93 -12.49
CA LEU A 142 9.68 -6.64 -12.39
C LEU A 142 10.87 -6.73 -11.43
N ARG A 143 11.93 -6.03 -11.77
CA ARG A 143 13.03 -5.73 -10.84
C ARG A 143 12.95 -4.26 -10.44
N VAL A 144 12.79 -4.01 -9.16
CA VAL A 144 12.75 -2.67 -8.57
C VAL A 144 14.05 -2.44 -7.79
N GLU A 145 14.78 -1.41 -8.17
CA GLU A 145 15.96 -0.95 -7.48
C GLU A 145 15.64 0.32 -6.68
N LEU A 146 15.89 0.30 -5.39
CA LEU A 146 15.69 1.41 -4.48
C LEU A 146 17.02 1.81 -3.85
N ASN A 147 17.33 3.10 -3.90
CA ASN A 147 18.58 3.66 -3.39
C ASN A 147 18.29 4.57 -2.18
N GLY A 148 19.32 5.24 -1.71
CA GLY A 148 19.22 6.37 -0.77
C GLY A 148 19.89 6.13 0.57
N GLY A 149 20.02 4.90 1.01
CA GLY A 149 20.66 4.57 2.28
C GLY A 149 22.17 4.81 2.29
N LYS A 150 22.67 5.06 3.50
CA LYS A 150 24.11 5.13 3.78
C LYS A 150 24.35 4.60 5.19
N TYR A 151 25.32 3.68 5.31
CA TYR A 151 25.70 3.11 6.59
C TYR A 151 27.22 2.87 6.62
N ALA A 152 27.87 3.24 7.72
CA ALA A 152 29.31 3.09 7.92
C ALA A 152 30.17 3.57 6.73
N GLY A 153 29.78 4.68 6.10
CA GLY A 153 30.49 5.26 4.95
C GLY A 153 30.10 4.66 3.59
N LYS A 154 29.47 3.48 3.56
CA LYS A 154 29.05 2.80 2.34
C LYS A 154 27.62 3.16 1.94
N SER A 155 27.38 3.27 0.64
CA SER A 155 26.03 3.42 0.08
C SER A 155 25.28 2.10 0.20
N GLN A 156 23.96 2.22 0.46
CA GLN A 156 23.07 1.09 0.58
C GLN A 156 22.08 1.08 -0.58
N LYS A 157 21.67 -0.09 -1.02
CA LYS A 157 20.70 -0.30 -2.11
C LYS A 157 19.86 -1.54 -1.86
N ALA A 158 18.59 -1.49 -2.18
CA ALA A 158 17.73 -2.67 -2.23
C ALA A 158 17.38 -3.01 -3.68
N VAL A 159 17.43 -4.28 -4.01
CA VAL A 159 16.95 -4.85 -5.27
C VAL A 159 15.87 -5.86 -4.94
N VAL A 160 14.65 -5.55 -5.37
CA VAL A 160 13.48 -6.39 -5.15
C VAL A 160 13.06 -6.99 -6.48
N GLU A 161 13.08 -8.31 -6.59
CA GLU A 161 12.62 -9.05 -7.75
C GLU A 161 11.19 -9.49 -7.50
N LEU A 162 10.24 -8.79 -8.12
CA LEU A 162 8.81 -9.11 -8.10
C LEU A 162 8.55 -10.16 -9.18
N VAL A 163 8.37 -11.40 -8.80
CA VAL A 163 8.16 -12.53 -9.73
C VAL A 163 6.68 -12.82 -9.85
N CYS A 164 6.19 -12.90 -11.09
CA CYS A 164 4.80 -13.28 -11.36
C CYS A 164 4.49 -14.67 -10.80
N ASP A 165 3.52 -14.73 -9.91
CA ASP A 165 2.95 -15.96 -9.36
C ASP A 165 1.44 -15.75 -9.18
N LYS A 166 0.64 -16.35 -10.06
CA LYS A 166 -0.82 -16.15 -10.10
C LYS A 166 -1.57 -16.67 -8.89
N GLU A 167 -0.93 -17.55 -8.12
CA GLU A 167 -1.54 -18.17 -6.95
C GLU A 167 -1.27 -17.39 -5.67
N ARG A 168 -0.40 -16.35 -5.72
CA ARG A 168 0.02 -15.57 -4.56
C ARG A 168 -0.37 -14.12 -4.68
N THR A 169 -0.95 -13.58 -3.60
CA THR A 169 -1.24 -12.14 -3.50
C THR A 169 0.00 -11.31 -3.20
N GLY A 170 1.03 -11.90 -2.61
CA GLY A 170 2.22 -11.21 -2.16
C GLY A 170 2.18 -10.78 -0.68
N ASN A 171 1.02 -10.89 -0.05
CA ASN A 171 0.79 -10.52 1.34
C ASN A 171 0.79 -11.72 2.29
N GLU A 172 1.14 -12.90 1.80
CA GLU A 172 1.23 -14.12 2.61
C GLU A 172 2.47 -14.01 3.51
N GLU A 173 2.24 -13.55 4.73
CA GLU A 173 3.19 -13.61 5.82
C GLU A 173 2.93 -14.91 6.58
N VAL A 174 3.81 -15.89 6.46
CA VAL A 174 3.89 -16.93 7.48
C VAL A 174 4.41 -16.26 8.73
N GLY A 175 3.57 -16.22 9.76
CA GLY A 175 3.75 -15.42 10.97
C GLY A 175 5.19 -15.33 11.43
N ALA A 176 5.59 -14.15 11.85
CA ALA A 176 6.90 -13.87 12.42
C ALA A 176 7.30 -15.05 13.31
N VAL A 177 8.47 -15.63 13.04
CA VAL A 177 9.10 -16.53 14.03
C VAL A 177 9.40 -15.63 15.21
N VAL A 178 8.40 -15.49 16.09
CA VAL A 178 8.63 -14.99 17.43
C VAL A 178 9.59 -15.99 18.00
N LEU A 179 10.87 -15.60 18.16
CA LEU A 179 11.75 -16.27 19.10
C LEU A 179 10.98 -16.25 20.42
N ARG A 180 10.24 -17.33 20.70
CA ARG A 180 9.72 -17.55 22.04
C ARG A 180 10.96 -17.54 22.89
N GLY A 181 11.10 -16.44 23.64
CA GLY A 181 12.12 -16.34 24.65
C GLY A 181 12.12 -17.65 25.41
N VAL A 182 13.30 -18.18 25.63
CA VAL A 182 13.54 -19.28 26.57
C VAL A 182 13.04 -18.76 27.92
N GLY A 183 11.72 -18.85 28.14
CA GLY A 183 11.05 -18.51 29.37
C GLY A 183 10.97 -19.75 30.19
N ARG A 184 11.77 -19.74 31.29
CA ARG A 184 11.56 -20.42 32.55
C ARG A 184 10.90 -21.79 32.44
N ARG A 185 11.70 -22.83 32.52
CA ARG A 185 11.25 -24.16 32.92
C ARG A 185 10.66 -24.07 34.32
N GLU A 186 9.36 -24.24 34.43
CA GLU A 186 8.73 -24.78 35.62
C GLU A 186 8.70 -26.29 35.46
N ASP A 187 9.19 -26.98 36.48
CA ASP A 187 9.36 -28.43 36.59
C ASP A 187 8.05 -29.20 36.35
N GLY A 188 8.13 -30.31 35.65
CA GLY A 188 7.13 -31.37 35.72
C GLY A 188 6.88 -32.12 34.40
N ASP A 189 7.45 -33.31 34.39
CA ASP A 189 7.09 -34.52 33.67
C ASP A 189 7.84 -34.90 32.41
N GLU A 190 8.45 -36.07 32.54
CA GLU A 190 9.10 -36.89 31.56
C GLU A 190 8.13 -37.29 30.42
N ASP A 191 8.48 -37.06 29.16
CA ASP A 191 8.32 -38.09 28.15
C ASP A 191 9.27 -37.91 26.94
N LYS A 192 9.96 -38.98 26.70
CA LYS A 192 10.73 -39.48 25.54
C LYS A 192 10.94 -38.62 24.32
N GLY A 193 12.23 -38.54 24.01
CA GLY A 193 12.87 -38.03 22.83
C GLY A 193 12.24 -38.39 21.48
N LYS A 194 12.27 -37.39 20.60
CA LYS A 194 12.46 -37.57 19.18
C LYS A 194 13.35 -36.44 18.70
N GLU A 195 14.54 -36.83 18.28
CA GLU A 195 15.40 -36.05 17.41
C GLU A 195 14.60 -35.69 16.15
N GLY A 196 14.26 -34.43 16.00
CA GLY A 196 13.62 -33.83 14.84
C GLY A 196 14.62 -32.88 14.20
N GLU A 197 15.42 -33.43 13.29
CA GLU A 197 16.34 -32.71 12.44
C GLU A 197 15.66 -31.56 11.68
N GLY A 198 16.37 -30.47 11.55
CA GLY A 198 16.23 -29.25 10.80
C GLY A 198 15.65 -29.27 9.38
N LYS A 199 14.47 -29.88 9.20
CA LYS A 199 13.72 -29.85 7.93
C LYS A 199 12.50 -28.93 7.93
N GLU A 200 12.05 -28.45 9.09
CA GLU A 200 10.83 -27.63 9.16
C GLU A 200 11.01 -26.18 8.72
N ASP A 201 12.23 -25.61 8.80
CA ASP A 201 12.47 -24.23 8.40
C ASP A 201 12.52 -24.03 6.86
N GLY A 202 13.00 -25.03 6.13
CA GLY A 202 13.09 -24.98 4.66
C GLY A 202 11.73 -25.04 3.93
N ASP A 203 10.75 -25.73 4.51
CA ASP A 203 9.41 -25.83 3.89
C ASP A 203 8.55 -24.59 4.20
N LYS A 204 8.68 -23.99 5.38
CA LYS A 204 8.01 -22.73 5.73
C LYS A 204 8.56 -21.52 4.93
N GLU A 205 9.83 -21.53 4.55
CA GLU A 205 10.41 -20.49 3.72
C GLU A 205 9.92 -20.55 2.27
N LYS A 206 9.56 -21.73 1.78
CA LYS A 206 8.94 -21.91 0.45
C LYS A 206 7.51 -21.35 0.37
N GLU A 207 6.82 -21.25 1.49
CA GLU A 207 5.44 -20.73 1.56
C GLU A 207 5.36 -19.20 1.61
N ARG A 208 6.44 -18.52 1.97
CA ARG A 208 6.47 -17.05 2.06
C ARG A 208 6.52 -16.40 0.67
N SER A 209 5.73 -15.37 0.50
CA SER A 209 5.78 -14.57 -0.74
C SER A 209 7.04 -13.72 -0.81
N LEU A 210 7.41 -13.05 0.28
CA LEU A 210 8.65 -12.27 0.40
C LEU A 210 9.76 -13.14 1.00
N ARG A 211 10.91 -13.21 0.29
CA ARG A 211 12.07 -14.01 0.70
C ARG A 211 13.36 -13.22 0.66
N PHE A 212 14.23 -13.48 1.63
CA PHE A 212 15.59 -12.99 1.65
C PHE A 212 16.46 -13.83 0.70
N VAL A 213 17.16 -13.16 -0.21
CA VAL A 213 18.10 -13.81 -1.14
C VAL A 213 19.54 -13.60 -0.69
N GLY A 214 19.86 -12.40 -0.24
CA GLY A 214 21.20 -12.09 0.24
C GLY A 214 21.41 -10.61 0.52
N TYR A 215 22.38 -10.36 1.37
CA TYR A 215 22.90 -9.02 1.66
C TYR A 215 24.43 -9.09 1.70
N PRO A 216 25.08 -9.41 0.56
CA PRO A 216 26.53 -9.46 0.49
C PRO A 216 27.09 -8.05 0.61
N GLY A 217 28.08 -7.89 1.48
CA GLY A 217 28.97 -6.75 1.37
C GLY A 217 29.64 -6.81 -0.01
N SER A 218 29.40 -5.81 -0.83
CA SER A 218 30.12 -5.70 -2.10
C SER A 218 31.58 -5.31 -1.82
N ALA A 219 32.51 -5.79 -2.65
CA ALA A 219 33.86 -5.26 -2.69
C ALA A 219 33.88 -3.77 -3.09
N ASP A 220 32.78 -3.32 -3.72
CA ASP A 220 32.54 -1.95 -4.09
C ASP A 220 31.97 -1.16 -2.89
N ASP A 221 31.93 0.17 -3.00
CA ASP A 221 31.41 1.09 -1.98
C ASP A 221 29.89 1.01 -1.78
N VAL A 222 29.21 0.00 -2.33
CA VAL A 222 27.76 -0.18 -2.29
C VAL A 222 27.40 -1.57 -1.77
N GLU A 223 26.62 -1.62 -0.70
CA GLU A 223 26.03 -2.86 -0.19
C GLU A 223 24.60 -3.03 -0.74
N VAL A 224 24.29 -4.24 -1.24
CA VAL A 224 23.06 -4.51 -1.97
C VAL A 224 22.23 -5.58 -1.27
N LEU A 225 21.06 -5.20 -0.73
CA LEU A 225 20.06 -6.15 -0.28
C LEU A 225 19.30 -6.70 -1.48
N ARG A 226 19.16 -8.03 -1.56
CA ARG A 226 18.39 -8.72 -2.59
C ARG A 226 17.22 -9.45 -1.95
N LEU A 227 16.01 -9.17 -2.46
CA LEU A 227 14.77 -9.77 -2.04
C LEU A 227 14.06 -10.37 -3.25
N ASP A 228 13.44 -11.55 -3.09
CA ASP A 228 12.54 -12.19 -4.06
C ASP A 228 11.11 -12.09 -3.50
N TRP A 229 10.19 -11.53 -4.29
CA TRP A 229 8.80 -11.33 -3.88
C TRP A 229 7.85 -11.87 -4.92
N ARG A 230 7.16 -12.96 -4.60
CA ARG A 230 6.22 -13.62 -5.50
C ARG A 230 4.83 -13.06 -5.33
N THR A 231 4.24 -12.60 -6.44
CA THR A 231 2.92 -11.97 -6.42
C THR A 231 2.23 -12.00 -7.78
N LYS A 232 0.92 -12.13 -7.78
CA LYS A 232 0.09 -12.02 -8.99
C LYS A 232 0.12 -10.61 -9.61
N TYR A 233 0.39 -9.57 -8.82
CA TYR A 233 0.46 -8.18 -9.27
C TYR A 233 1.69 -7.86 -10.12
N ALA A 234 2.67 -8.77 -10.17
CA ALA A 234 3.82 -8.66 -11.05
C ALA A 234 3.62 -9.38 -12.41
N CYS A 235 2.44 -9.96 -12.64
CA CYS A 235 2.11 -10.61 -13.90
C CYS A 235 1.69 -9.58 -14.96
N GLU A 236 2.15 -9.77 -16.18
CA GLU A 236 1.73 -8.96 -17.33
C GLU A 236 0.23 -9.21 -17.62
N ASN A 237 -0.53 -8.15 -17.86
CA ASN A 237 -1.97 -8.21 -18.13
C ASN A 237 -2.80 -8.82 -16.97
N PHE A 238 -2.31 -8.75 -15.74
CA PHE A 238 -3.12 -9.09 -14.59
C PHE A 238 -4.16 -7.96 -14.38
N GLU A 239 -5.42 -8.25 -14.62
CA GLU A 239 -6.55 -7.39 -14.28
C GLU A 239 -7.23 -8.00 -13.05
N ASP A 240 -7.28 -7.25 -11.95
CA ASP A 240 -8.08 -7.65 -10.79
C ASP A 240 -9.56 -7.63 -11.18
N ASP A 241 -10.24 -8.78 -11.11
CA ASP A 241 -11.69 -8.86 -11.36
C ASP A 241 -12.49 -8.00 -10.35
N GLU A 242 -11.89 -7.64 -9.22
CA GLU A 242 -12.49 -6.75 -8.21
C GLU A 242 -12.53 -5.28 -8.67
N GLU A 243 -11.58 -4.81 -9.49
CA GLU A 243 -11.63 -3.45 -10.05
C GLU A 243 -12.67 -3.29 -11.13
N LYS A 244 -13.02 -4.35 -11.87
CA LYS A 244 -14.14 -4.31 -12.81
C LYS A 244 -15.49 -4.05 -12.13
N ALA A 245 -15.62 -4.35 -10.84
CA ALA A 245 -16.82 -4.06 -10.07
C ALA A 245 -16.90 -2.61 -9.54
N SER A 246 -15.78 -1.89 -9.42
CA SER A 246 -15.75 -0.53 -8.84
C SER A 246 -15.44 0.61 -9.81
N GLY A 247 -14.92 0.33 -11.00
CA GLY A 247 -14.42 1.35 -11.94
C GLY A 247 -15.38 1.79 -13.03
N GLY A 248 -16.55 1.20 -13.16
CA GLY A 248 -17.57 1.64 -14.11
C GLY A 248 -18.53 2.62 -13.45
N TRP A 249 -18.65 3.82 -13.98
CA TRP A 249 -19.87 4.62 -13.79
C TRP A 249 -21.04 3.73 -14.22
N GLY A 250 -21.66 3.06 -13.24
CA GLY A 250 -22.69 2.08 -13.48
C GLY A 250 -23.84 2.70 -14.28
N PHE A 251 -24.58 1.87 -15.00
CA PHE A 251 -25.77 2.28 -15.76
C PHE A 251 -26.65 3.27 -14.97
N PHE A 252 -26.78 3.09 -13.67
CA PHE A 252 -27.53 3.99 -12.80
C PHE A 252 -26.94 5.40 -12.69
N SER A 253 -25.61 5.55 -12.64
CA SER A 253 -24.95 6.86 -12.59
C SER A 253 -25.17 7.63 -13.89
N TRP A 254 -25.08 6.97 -15.03
CA TRP A 254 -25.42 7.52 -16.33
C TRP A 254 -26.89 7.91 -16.41
N LEU A 255 -27.77 7.05 -15.93
CA LEU A 255 -29.22 7.33 -15.90
C LEU A 255 -29.52 8.55 -15.04
N PHE A 256 -28.94 8.64 -13.80
CA PHE A 256 -29.12 9.80 -12.94
C PHE A 256 -28.58 11.08 -13.56
N LEU A 257 -27.43 11.02 -14.24
CA LEU A 257 -26.86 12.18 -14.94
C LEU A 257 -27.77 12.67 -16.06
N ILE A 258 -28.32 11.77 -16.86
CA ILE A 258 -29.26 12.13 -17.95
C ILE A 258 -30.54 12.74 -17.39
N ILE A 259 -31.11 12.15 -16.34
CA ILE A 259 -32.31 12.67 -15.66
C ILE A 259 -32.03 14.06 -15.09
N PHE A 260 -30.89 14.25 -14.43
CA PHE A 260 -30.48 15.54 -13.84
C PHE A 260 -30.31 16.62 -14.91
N LEU A 261 -29.62 16.30 -16.03
CA LEU A 261 -29.44 17.22 -17.15
C LEU A 261 -30.78 17.55 -17.82
N GLY A 262 -31.66 16.54 -17.97
CA GLY A 262 -33.00 16.75 -18.51
C GLY A 262 -33.88 17.67 -17.62
N ALA A 263 -33.82 17.46 -16.31
CA ALA A 263 -34.53 18.32 -15.35
C ALA A 263 -33.95 19.76 -15.35
N ALA A 264 -32.66 19.92 -15.40
CA ALA A 264 -32.01 21.21 -15.49
C ALA A 264 -32.40 21.96 -16.77
N ALA A 265 -32.33 21.29 -17.92
CA ALA A 265 -32.75 21.85 -19.19
C ALA A 265 -34.22 22.25 -19.18
N TYR A 266 -35.11 21.41 -18.60
CA TYR A 266 -36.52 21.69 -18.45
C TYR A 266 -36.77 22.94 -17.59
N ILE A 267 -36.12 23.08 -16.47
CA ILE A 267 -36.26 24.25 -15.59
C ILE A 267 -35.74 25.52 -16.29
N ILE A 268 -34.54 25.46 -16.92
CA ILE A 268 -33.98 26.62 -17.61
C ILE A 268 -34.87 27.08 -18.75
N PHE A 269 -35.28 26.15 -19.63
CA PHE A 269 -36.12 26.46 -20.78
C PHE A 269 -37.52 26.91 -20.36
N GLY A 270 -38.13 26.26 -19.37
CA GLY A 270 -39.43 26.60 -18.82
C GLY A 270 -39.41 27.97 -18.14
N SER A 271 -38.41 28.29 -17.37
CA SER A 271 -38.21 29.61 -16.75
C SER A 271 -38.04 30.69 -17.79
N TRP A 272 -37.28 30.44 -18.84
CA TRP A 272 -37.11 31.40 -19.94
C TRP A 272 -38.43 31.68 -20.67
N LEU A 273 -39.26 30.66 -20.94
CA LEU A 273 -40.59 30.81 -21.55
C LEU A 273 -41.51 31.59 -20.66
N ASN A 274 -41.56 31.32 -19.37
CA ASN A 274 -42.43 32.02 -18.40
C ASN A 274 -42.00 33.50 -18.28
N TYR A 275 -40.69 33.77 -18.28
CA TYR A 275 -40.21 35.14 -18.29
C TYR A 275 -40.54 35.89 -19.58
N SER A 276 -40.31 35.27 -20.77
CA SER A 276 -40.48 35.94 -22.05
C SER A 276 -41.94 36.11 -22.48
N ARG A 277 -42.84 35.17 -22.10
CA ARG A 277 -44.27 35.24 -22.48
C ARG A 277 -45.20 35.86 -21.45
N TYR A 278 -44.92 35.63 -20.17
CA TYR A 278 -45.81 36.05 -19.09
C TYR A 278 -45.22 37.09 -18.16
N GLY A 279 -43.95 37.47 -18.34
CA GLY A 279 -43.28 38.45 -17.48
C GLY A 279 -43.13 38.00 -16.03
N ALA A 280 -43.22 36.69 -15.78
CA ALA A 280 -43.18 36.12 -14.45
C ALA A 280 -41.91 36.51 -13.71
N ARG A 281 -41.98 36.72 -12.38
CA ARG A 281 -40.87 37.07 -11.52
C ARG A 281 -40.90 36.25 -10.25
N GLY A 282 -39.74 35.91 -9.69
CA GLY A 282 -39.62 35.14 -8.46
C GLY A 282 -39.96 33.66 -8.66
N TRP A 283 -40.76 33.07 -7.76
CA TRP A 283 -41.09 31.65 -7.80
C TRP A 283 -42.02 31.24 -8.98
N ASP A 284 -42.75 32.20 -9.56
CA ASP A 284 -43.61 31.95 -10.73
C ASP A 284 -42.80 31.71 -12.03
N LEU A 285 -41.48 31.95 -11.97
CA LEU A 285 -40.59 31.62 -13.08
C LEU A 285 -40.42 30.10 -13.27
N VAL A 286 -40.54 29.33 -12.19
CA VAL A 286 -40.27 27.89 -12.22
C VAL A 286 -41.52 27.17 -12.77
N PRO A 287 -41.40 26.41 -13.88
CA PRO A 287 -42.51 25.65 -14.39
C PRO A 287 -42.97 24.62 -13.35
N HIS A 288 -44.27 24.56 -13.06
CA HIS A 288 -44.84 23.68 -12.05
C HIS A 288 -44.32 23.91 -10.61
N GLY A 289 -44.08 25.19 -10.25
CA GLY A 289 -43.55 25.58 -8.91
C GLY A 289 -44.33 24.99 -7.75
N ASP A 290 -45.65 24.84 -7.88
CA ASP A 290 -46.50 24.24 -6.86
C ASP A 290 -46.14 22.75 -6.65
N SER A 291 -45.97 21.99 -7.72
CA SER A 291 -45.54 20.58 -7.62
C SER A 291 -44.16 20.39 -6.99
N ILE A 292 -43.24 21.33 -7.26
CA ILE A 292 -41.90 21.29 -6.65
C ILE A 292 -42.00 21.59 -5.15
N ARG A 293 -42.89 22.46 -4.75
CA ARG A 293 -43.10 22.79 -3.34
C ARG A 293 -43.70 21.62 -2.54
N ASP A 294 -44.47 20.76 -3.18
CA ASP A 294 -45.05 19.58 -2.57
C ASP A 294 -44.11 18.36 -2.56
N LEU A 295 -43.00 18.42 -3.31
CA LEU A 295 -42.00 17.35 -3.44
C LEU A 295 -41.46 16.85 -2.08
N PRO A 296 -41.12 17.71 -1.09
CA PRO A 296 -40.68 17.26 0.23
C PRO A 296 -41.70 16.41 0.96
N TYR A 297 -42.99 16.72 0.80
CA TYR A 297 -44.08 15.97 1.43
C TYR A 297 -44.29 14.61 0.79
N ILE A 298 -44.26 14.56 -0.55
CA ILE A 298 -44.34 13.32 -1.33
C ILE A 298 -43.16 12.41 -1.00
N LEU A 299 -41.95 12.97 -0.93
CA LEU A 299 -40.73 12.20 -0.60
C LEU A 299 -40.80 11.62 0.82
N LYS A 300 -41.34 12.40 1.77
CA LYS A 300 -41.49 11.96 3.16
C LYS A 300 -42.52 10.82 3.28
N ASP A 301 -43.62 10.91 2.56
CA ASP A 301 -44.67 9.89 2.57
C ASP A 301 -44.19 8.62 1.86
N TRP A 302 -43.45 8.77 0.75
CA TRP A 302 -42.84 7.66 0.06
C TRP A 302 -41.80 6.97 0.95
N ALA A 303 -40.90 7.73 1.61
CA ALA A 303 -39.94 7.19 2.54
C ALA A 303 -40.55 6.42 3.69
N ARG A 304 -41.67 6.94 4.25
CA ARG A 304 -42.44 6.22 5.28
C ARG A 304 -43.00 4.91 4.76
N ASN A 305 -43.64 4.92 3.58
CA ASN A 305 -44.16 3.71 2.96
C ASN A 305 -43.09 2.66 2.68
N VAL A 306 -41.91 3.08 2.25
CA VAL A 306 -40.76 2.16 2.04
C VAL A 306 -40.27 1.60 3.37
N ILE A 307 -40.15 2.43 4.41
CA ILE A 307 -39.73 1.98 5.75
C ILE A 307 -40.76 1.03 6.34
N ASP A 308 -42.05 1.35 6.21
CA ASP A 308 -43.15 0.51 6.68
C ASP A 308 -43.20 -0.83 5.92
N THR A 309 -42.87 -0.82 4.62
CA THR A 309 -42.79 -2.06 3.82
C THR A 309 -41.61 -2.93 4.23
N ILE A 310 -40.48 -2.32 4.57
CA ILE A 310 -39.29 -3.04 5.01
C ILE A 310 -39.41 -3.53 6.46
N GLN A 311 -40.05 -2.74 7.33
CA GLN A 311 -40.25 -3.07 8.75
C GLN A 311 -41.59 -3.82 9.01
N GLY A 312 -42.54 -3.80 8.08
CA GLY A 312 -43.90 -4.33 8.20
C GLY A 312 -44.04 -5.80 7.86
N GLY A 313 -43.16 -6.64 8.31
CA GLY A 313 -43.36 -8.10 8.32
C GLY A 313 -43.99 -8.60 9.62
N GLY A 314 -45.16 -8.09 10.02
CA GLY A 314 -45.84 -8.73 11.13
C GLY A 314 -46.72 -7.83 12.01
N TYR A 315 -47.93 -7.49 11.53
CA TYR A 315 -49.09 -7.39 12.42
C TYR A 315 -50.38 -7.46 11.56
N ARG A 316 -50.94 -8.68 11.42
CA ARG A 316 -52.30 -8.88 11.03
C ARG A 316 -53.19 -8.57 12.24
N GLY A 317 -53.71 -7.37 12.32
CA GLY A 317 -54.78 -7.00 13.23
C GLY A 317 -56.07 -7.67 12.78
N GLY A 318 -56.53 -8.65 13.54
CA GLY A 318 -57.87 -9.27 13.36
C GLY A 318 -58.94 -8.29 13.71
N TYR A 319 -59.93 -8.13 12.82
CA TYR A 319 -61.19 -7.49 13.13
C TYR A 319 -62.04 -8.47 13.94
N SER A 320 -62.40 -8.15 15.17
CA SER A 320 -63.49 -8.81 15.90
C SER A 320 -64.81 -8.07 15.59
N ALA A 321 -65.73 -8.76 14.91
CA ALA A 321 -67.09 -8.29 14.75
C ALA A 321 -67.87 -8.52 16.05
N VAL A 322 -68.61 -7.52 16.47
CA VAL A 322 -69.76 -7.61 17.42
C VAL A 322 -71.01 -7.46 16.63
#